data_e79a5944e1d6171afaad17ddd9f87b50
#
_entry.id   e79a5944e1d6171afaad17ddd9f87b50
#
_cell.length_a   1.000
_cell.length_b   1.000
_cell.length_c   1.000
_cell.angle_alpha   90.00
_cell.angle_beta   90.00
_cell.angle_gamma   90.00
#
_symmetry.space_group_name_H-M   'P 1'
#
loop_
_entity.id
_entity.type
_entity.pdbx_description
1 polymer ?
#
loop_
_entity_poly.entity_id
_entity_poly.type
_entity_poly.pdbx_seq_one_letter_code
_entity_poly.pdbx_strand_id
1 'polypeptide(L)'
;MLKIIENERKNKYMTKADLIKSIGTKVENVSQKDIASVLDALSEVVVDVVKADDDVTIPGIGKVSVKTVPERRGKIMMGNRKGEEYVVPEHREPKIKLTKSFKEVLL
;
A
#
# COMPACT_ATOMS: atom_id res chain seq x y z
N MET A 1 18.33 -9.74 18.77
CA MET A 1 17.83 -9.13 17.53
C MET A 1 16.73 -9.94 16.90
N LEU A 2 17.03 -11.16 16.48
CA LEU A 2 16.01 -12.00 15.89
C LEU A 2 14.86 -12.30 16.83
N LYS A 3 15.13 -12.40 18.11
CA LYS A 3 14.11 -12.66 19.12
C LYS A 3 13.08 -11.55 19.21
N ILE A 4 13.51 -10.32 19.03
CA ILE A 4 12.61 -9.17 19.04
C ILE A 4 11.65 -9.25 17.87
N ILE A 5 12.15 -9.61 16.72
CA ILE A 5 11.34 -9.76 15.52
C ILE A 5 10.34 -10.90 15.68
N GLU A 6 10.76 -12.00 16.28
CA GLU A 6 9.89 -13.13 16.52
C GLU A 6 8.77 -12.79 17.49
N ASN A 7 9.06 -12.02 18.53
CA ASN A 7 8.05 -11.57 19.49
C ASN A 7 7.02 -10.65 18.84
N GLU A 8 7.47 -9.80 17.95
CA GLU A 8 6.59 -8.89 17.23
C GLU A 8 5.66 -9.64 16.30
N ARG A 9 6.04 -10.81 15.84
CA ARG A 9 5.22 -11.64 14.96
C ARG A 9 4.02 -12.29 15.63
N LYS A 10 3.89 -12.16 16.92
CA LYS A 10 2.66 -12.56 17.59
C LYS A 10 1.49 -11.75 17.06
N ASN A 11 1.77 -10.52 16.65
CA ASN A 11 0.85 -9.73 15.86
C ASN A 11 1.20 -9.90 14.39
N LYS A 12 0.27 -10.38 13.61
CA LYS A 12 0.46 -10.55 12.17
C LYS A 12 0.59 -9.21 11.43
N TYR A 13 0.26 -8.13 12.09
CA TYR A 13 0.23 -6.81 11.48
C TYR A 13 1.22 -5.90 12.17
N MET A 14 1.99 -5.19 11.36
CA MET A 14 2.88 -4.16 11.84
C MET A 14 2.14 -2.82 11.74
N THR A 15 1.99 -2.13 12.86
CA THR A 15 1.36 -0.82 12.86
C THR A 15 2.33 0.24 12.35
N LYS A 16 1.83 1.44 12.13
CA LYS A 16 2.67 2.57 11.74
C LYS A 16 3.77 2.81 12.77
N ALA A 17 3.44 2.72 14.06
CA ALA A 17 4.42 2.90 15.13
C ALA A 17 5.52 1.84 15.07
N ASP A 18 5.14 0.59 14.83
CA ASP A 18 6.10 -0.51 14.70
C ASP A 18 7.00 -0.31 13.48
N LEU A 19 6.42 0.16 12.38
CA LEU A 19 7.18 0.45 11.16
C LEU A 19 8.21 1.55 11.42
N ILE A 20 7.82 2.61 12.11
CA ILE A 20 8.72 3.72 12.46
C ILE A 20 9.88 3.22 13.30
N LYS A 21 9.60 2.39 14.30
CA LYS A 21 10.65 1.80 15.15
C LYS A 21 11.61 0.93 14.34
N SER A 22 11.07 0.12 13.46
CA SER A 22 11.89 -0.76 12.61
C SER A 22 12.78 0.03 11.67
N ILE A 23 12.27 1.10 11.09
CA ILE A 23 13.06 2.00 10.25
C ILE A 23 14.16 2.64 11.09
N GLY A 24 13.82 3.05 12.32
CA GLY A 24 14.78 3.67 13.22
C GLY A 24 15.98 2.80 13.54
N THR A 25 15.84 1.47 13.47
CA THR A 25 16.96 0.55 13.68
C THR A 25 17.91 0.48 12.49
N LYS A 26 17.46 0.94 11.33
CA LYS A 26 18.22 0.83 10.08
C LYS A 26 18.87 2.12 9.64
N VAL A 27 18.53 3.22 10.28
CA VAL A 27 19.09 4.54 9.97
C VAL A 27 19.75 5.11 11.21
N GLU A 28 20.78 5.93 11.00
CA GLU A 28 21.52 6.58 12.08
C GLU A 28 21.15 8.05 12.15
N ASN A 29 21.14 8.58 13.36
CA ASN A 29 20.97 10.03 13.61
C ASN A 29 19.62 10.57 13.11
N VAL A 30 18.61 9.73 13.05
CA VAL A 30 17.26 10.15 12.68
C VAL A 30 16.30 9.77 13.79
N SER A 31 15.55 10.74 14.29
CA SER A 31 14.58 10.49 15.35
C SER A 31 13.33 9.79 14.79
N GLN A 32 12.60 9.12 15.66
CA GLN A 32 11.32 8.51 15.28
C GLN A 32 10.33 9.57 14.79
N LYS A 33 10.38 10.76 15.35
CA LYS A 33 9.55 11.88 14.92
C LYS A 33 9.86 12.27 13.47
N ASP A 34 11.13 12.34 13.12
CA ASP A 34 11.55 12.65 11.76
C ASP A 34 11.12 11.55 10.78
N ILE A 35 11.26 10.30 11.19
CA ILE A 35 10.82 9.17 10.38
C ILE A 35 9.32 9.24 10.12
N ALA A 36 8.54 9.52 11.14
CA ALA A 36 7.10 9.68 11.02
C ALA A 36 6.74 10.81 10.05
N SER A 37 7.44 11.93 10.14
CA SER A 37 7.23 13.06 9.23
C SER A 37 7.54 12.69 7.79
N VAL A 38 8.61 11.94 7.55
CA VAL A 38 8.98 11.48 6.21
C VAL A 38 7.92 10.54 5.65
N LEU A 39 7.42 9.60 6.46
CA LEU A 39 6.39 8.68 6.02
C LEU A 39 5.08 9.39 5.70
N ASP A 40 4.70 10.37 6.49
CA ASP A 40 3.51 11.16 6.23
C ASP A 40 3.66 11.95 4.93
N ALA A 41 4.82 12.56 4.72
CA ALA A 41 5.12 13.28 3.50
C ALA A 41 5.11 12.35 2.27
N LEU A 42 5.64 11.14 2.42
CA LEU A 42 5.61 10.15 1.35
C LEU A 42 4.17 9.84 0.93
N SER A 43 3.30 9.61 1.90
CA SER A 43 1.89 9.34 1.61
C SER A 43 1.22 10.50 0.89
N GLU A 44 1.49 11.73 1.32
CA GLU A 44 0.94 12.92 0.68
C GLU A 44 1.42 13.08 -0.76
N VAL A 45 2.69 12.84 -1.00
CA VAL A 45 3.26 12.93 -2.36
C VAL A 45 2.64 11.89 -3.26
N VAL A 46 2.49 10.66 -2.77
CA VAL A 46 1.88 9.58 -3.55
C VAL A 46 0.44 9.93 -3.91
N VAL A 47 -0.33 10.47 -2.96
CA VAL A 47 -1.70 10.89 -3.21
C VAL A 47 -1.75 11.98 -4.28
N ASP A 48 -0.89 12.98 -4.19
CA ASP A 48 -0.84 14.09 -5.14
C ASP A 48 -0.51 13.61 -6.56
N VAL A 49 0.45 12.69 -6.66
CA VAL A 49 0.85 12.12 -7.96
C VAL A 49 -0.30 11.34 -8.57
N VAL A 50 -0.99 10.53 -7.77
CA VAL A 50 -2.14 9.74 -8.24
C VAL A 50 -3.29 10.65 -8.68
N LYS A 51 -3.55 11.73 -7.95
CA LYS A 51 -4.58 12.69 -8.34
C LYS A 51 -4.29 13.36 -9.68
N ALA A 52 -3.02 13.52 -10.00
CA ALA A 52 -2.58 14.12 -11.27
C ALA A 52 -2.49 13.10 -12.42
N ASP A 53 -2.92 11.86 -12.19
CA ASP A 53 -2.83 10.75 -13.16
C ASP A 53 -1.39 10.40 -13.56
N ASP A 54 -0.45 10.69 -12.68
CA ASP A 54 0.94 10.35 -12.87
C ASP A 54 1.33 9.09 -12.12
N ASP A 55 2.49 8.58 -12.44
CA ASP A 55 3.07 7.42 -11.76
C ASP A 55 4.17 7.86 -10.82
N VAL A 56 4.35 7.11 -9.74
CA VAL A 56 5.46 7.32 -8.82
C VAL A 56 6.09 5.99 -8.47
N THR A 57 7.41 5.94 -8.53
CA THR A 57 8.16 4.75 -8.16
C THR A 57 8.63 4.88 -6.71
N ILE A 58 8.30 3.89 -5.89
CA ILE A 58 8.82 3.77 -4.53
C ILE A 58 10.04 2.87 -4.62
N PRO A 59 11.25 3.41 -4.37
CA PRO A 59 12.48 2.64 -4.54
C PRO A 59 12.48 1.33 -3.76
N GLY A 60 12.83 0.24 -4.42
CA GLY A 60 12.91 -1.07 -3.79
C GLY A 60 11.59 -1.76 -3.50
N ILE A 61 10.48 -1.14 -3.80
CA ILE A 61 9.15 -1.68 -3.50
C ILE A 61 8.31 -1.83 -4.76
N GLY A 62 7.98 -0.74 -5.42
CA GLY A 62 7.14 -0.83 -6.58
C GLY A 62 6.77 0.51 -7.16
N LYS A 63 5.88 0.47 -8.12
CA LYS A 63 5.41 1.64 -8.84
C LYS A 63 3.92 1.79 -8.59
N VAL A 64 3.52 2.95 -8.13
CA VAL A 64 2.10 3.30 -7.97
C VAL A 64 1.66 4.03 -9.23
N SER A 65 0.58 3.58 -9.81
CA SER A 65 0.02 4.17 -11.03
C SER A 65 -1.49 4.24 -10.95
N VAL A 66 -2.09 4.92 -11.91
CA VAL A 66 -3.54 5.05 -11.99
C VAL A 66 -4.01 4.22 -13.17
N LYS A 67 -5.04 3.42 -12.94
CA LYS A 67 -5.66 2.60 -13.97
C LYS A 67 -7.12 3.00 -14.10
N THR A 68 -7.58 3.12 -15.33
CA THR A 68 -9.00 3.30 -15.62
C THR A 68 -9.68 1.94 -15.61
N VAL A 69 -10.70 1.79 -14.79
CA VAL A 69 -11.49 0.56 -14.71
C VAL A 69 -12.79 0.80 -15.47
N PRO A 70 -13.06 0.01 -16.53
CA PRO A 70 -14.27 0.18 -17.33
C PRO A 70 -15.52 -0.16 -16.52
N GLU A 71 -16.66 0.33 -16.99
CA GLU A 71 -17.95 -0.01 -16.41
C GLU A 71 -18.15 -1.52 -16.39
N ARG A 72 -18.65 -2.01 -15.27
CA ARG A 72 -18.95 -3.43 -15.10
C ARG A 72 -20.39 -3.60 -14.70
N ARG A 73 -21.03 -4.61 -15.25
CA ARG A 73 -22.40 -4.99 -14.90
C ARG A 73 -22.41 -6.45 -14.49
N GLY A 74 -23.23 -6.77 -13.52
CA GLY A 74 -23.38 -8.13 -13.08
C GLY A 74 -24.64 -8.32 -12.29
N LYS A 75 -24.86 -9.53 -11.81
CA LYS A 75 -26.00 -9.87 -10.99
C LYS A 75 -25.54 -10.28 -9.60
N ILE A 76 -26.30 -9.87 -8.62
CA ILE A 76 -26.02 -10.28 -7.24
C ILE A 76 -26.38 -11.75 -7.11
N MET A 77 -25.41 -12.54 -6.68
CA MET A 77 -25.54 -13.99 -6.64
C MET A 77 -25.95 -14.54 -5.28
N MET A 78 -25.86 -13.74 -4.24
CA MET A 78 -26.09 -14.16 -2.86
C MET A 78 -26.88 -13.11 -2.07
N GLY A 79 -27.58 -13.55 -1.04
CA GLY A 79 -28.31 -12.69 -0.14
C GLY A 79 -29.71 -12.36 -0.61
N ASN A 80 -30.35 -11.41 0.09
CA ASN A 80 -31.73 -11.03 -0.16
C ASN A 80 -31.95 -10.33 -1.50
N ARG A 81 -30.86 -9.85 -2.09
CA ARG A 81 -30.88 -9.11 -3.36
C ARG A 81 -30.47 -9.98 -4.53
N LYS A 82 -30.45 -11.28 -4.35
CA LYS A 82 -30.08 -12.23 -5.40
C LYS A 82 -30.93 -12.02 -6.66
N GLY A 83 -30.26 -11.95 -7.79
CA GLY A 83 -30.92 -11.74 -9.08
C GLY A 83 -31.01 -10.28 -9.50
N GLU A 84 -30.75 -9.34 -8.60
CA GLU A 84 -30.70 -7.92 -8.95
C GLU A 84 -29.44 -7.61 -9.73
N GLU A 85 -29.57 -6.71 -10.67
CA GLU A 85 -28.41 -6.23 -11.41
C GLU A 85 -27.69 -5.15 -10.61
N TYR A 86 -26.36 -5.15 -10.69
CA TYR A 86 -25.56 -4.05 -10.19
C TYR A 86 -24.74 -3.47 -11.31
N VAL A 87 -24.41 -2.20 -11.20
CA VAL A 87 -23.59 -1.49 -12.16
C VAL A 87 -22.47 -0.80 -11.39
N VAL A 88 -21.25 -1.10 -11.75
CA VAL A 88 -20.07 -0.37 -11.26
C VAL A 88 -19.66 0.59 -12.38
N PRO A 89 -19.79 1.89 -12.20
CA PRO A 89 -19.47 2.85 -13.25
C PRO A 89 -17.96 2.88 -13.53
N GLU A 90 -17.62 3.35 -14.71
CA GLU A 90 -16.23 3.59 -15.03
C GLU A 90 -15.59 4.52 -14.03
N HIS A 91 -14.43 4.17 -13.55
CA HIS A 91 -13.71 4.97 -12.54
C HIS A 91 -12.21 4.74 -12.64
N ARG A 92 -11.47 5.56 -11.92
CA ARG A 92 -10.01 5.41 -11.83
C ARG A 92 -9.66 4.78 -10.49
N GLU A 93 -8.70 3.90 -10.52
CA GLU A 93 -8.20 3.25 -9.31
C GLU A 93 -6.68 3.34 -9.25
N PRO A 94 -6.13 3.59 -8.06
CA PRO A 94 -4.69 3.45 -7.90
C PRO A 94 -4.30 1.98 -7.92
N LYS A 95 -3.19 1.68 -8.55
CA LYS A 95 -2.63 0.33 -8.61
C LYS A 95 -1.17 0.40 -8.22
N ILE A 96 -0.71 -0.63 -7.53
CA ILE A 96 0.70 -0.79 -7.24
C ILE A 96 1.24 -2.02 -7.93
N LYS A 97 2.35 -1.86 -8.63
CA LYS A 97 3.04 -2.97 -9.29
C LYS A 97 4.39 -3.12 -8.60
N LEU A 98 4.60 -4.25 -7.97
CA LEU A 98 5.84 -4.52 -7.26
C LEU A 98 6.99 -4.69 -8.25
N THR A 99 8.18 -4.27 -7.85
CA THR A 99 9.38 -4.49 -8.66
C THR A 99 9.73 -5.97 -8.67
N LYS A 100 10.43 -6.38 -9.72
CA LYS A 100 10.91 -7.76 -9.82
C LYS A 100 11.78 -8.14 -8.64
N SER A 101 12.68 -7.25 -8.25
CA SER A 101 13.55 -7.48 -7.10
C SER A 101 12.77 -7.72 -5.82
N PHE A 102 11.72 -6.96 -5.61
CA PHE A 102 10.87 -7.12 -4.43
C PHE A 102 10.14 -8.45 -4.44
N LYS A 103 9.64 -8.87 -5.60
CA LYS A 103 8.96 -10.16 -5.73
C LYS A 103 9.89 -11.34 -5.48
N GLU A 104 11.16 -11.20 -5.84
CA GLU A 104 12.14 -12.27 -5.69
C GLU A 104 12.61 -12.48 -4.26
N VAL A 105 12.32 -11.55 -3.36
CA VAL A 105 12.74 -11.66 -1.95
C VAL A 105 12.24 -12.95 -1.29
N LEU A 106 11.10 -13.45 -1.69
CA LEU A 106 10.49 -14.65 -1.10
C LEU A 106 10.69 -15.93 -1.93
N LEU A 107 11.46 -15.85 -2.98
CA LEU A 107 11.74 -17.02 -3.83
C LEU A 107 12.88 -17.89 -3.29
#